data_cfdf86c3b39218493315e0ab63a8e593
#
_entry.id   cfdf86c3b39218493315e0ab63a8e593
#
_cell.length_a   1.000
_cell.length_b   1.000
_cell.length_c   1.000
_cell.angle_alpha   90.00
_cell.angle_beta   90.00
_cell.angle_gamma   90.00
#
_symmetry.space_group_name_H-M   'P 1'
#
loop_
_entity.id
_entity.type
_entity.pdbx_description
1 polymer ?
#
loop_
_entity_poly.entity_id
_entity_poly.type
_entity_poly.pdbx_seq_one_letter_code
_entity_poly.pdbx_strand_id
1 'polypeptide(L)'
;MTRSATMVAIRQAQPAEAAAIEAMLLEAARWVDALGEVMWDTGELASDRIAAETAAGQFFVALVDGEAAGAIRFQLEDTLFWPDLSNDNSAFIHRLVVRRRYKGQGVSTALLRWSIDHARTLGKSYLRLDCDKSRPKLMALYEKIGFQFHSFRQVGPYFVARYEYPLRDSITIS
;
A
#
# COMPACT_ATOMS: atom_id res chain seq x y z
N MET A 1 -30.83 -3.66 -12.76
CA MET A 1 -29.99 -4.66 -12.06
C MET A 1 -28.98 -3.92 -11.22
N THR A 2 -29.17 -3.93 -9.92
CA THR A 2 -28.17 -3.44 -8.97
C THR A 2 -26.98 -4.38 -9.02
N ARG A 3 -25.81 -3.89 -9.45
CA ARG A 3 -24.56 -4.63 -9.26
C ARG A 3 -24.40 -4.86 -7.77
N SER A 4 -24.39 -6.12 -7.35
CA SER A 4 -24.02 -6.51 -6.01
C SER A 4 -22.60 -5.97 -5.75
N ALA A 5 -22.41 -5.22 -4.68
CA ALA A 5 -21.09 -4.72 -4.31
C ALA A 5 -20.14 -5.90 -4.10
N THR A 6 -18.99 -5.87 -4.75
CA THR A 6 -17.95 -6.90 -4.58
C THR A 6 -17.48 -6.87 -3.13
N MET A 7 -17.62 -7.98 -2.41
CA MET A 7 -17.10 -8.09 -1.05
C MET A 7 -15.61 -8.42 -1.08
N VAL A 8 -14.82 -7.57 -0.45
CA VAL A 8 -13.39 -7.74 -0.31
C VAL A 8 -13.06 -8.08 1.14
N ALA A 9 -12.50 -9.26 1.39
CA ALA A 9 -11.98 -9.64 2.69
C ALA A 9 -10.47 -9.40 2.73
N ILE A 10 -9.96 -8.89 3.84
CA ILE A 10 -8.53 -8.61 4.00
C ILE A 10 -8.02 -9.32 5.25
N ARG A 11 -6.90 -10.00 5.12
CA ARG A 11 -6.22 -10.69 6.22
C ARG A 11 -4.71 -10.66 6.05
N GLN A 12 -4.00 -10.93 7.13
CA GLN A 12 -2.55 -11.11 7.08
C GLN A 12 -2.21 -12.31 6.19
N ALA A 13 -1.19 -12.13 5.35
CA ALA A 13 -0.68 -13.19 4.52
C ALA A 13 0.07 -14.25 5.37
N GLN A 14 -0.12 -15.50 5.02
CA GLN A 14 0.65 -16.60 5.58
C GLN A 14 1.99 -16.73 4.83
N PRO A 15 3.06 -17.26 5.47
CA PRO A 15 4.36 -17.45 4.81
C PRO A 15 4.27 -18.22 3.48
N ALA A 16 3.39 -19.21 3.39
CA ALA A 16 3.17 -19.99 2.17
C ALA A 16 2.61 -19.16 0.99
N GLU A 17 2.08 -17.98 1.26
CA GLU A 17 1.51 -17.09 0.23
C GLU A 17 2.53 -16.15 -0.40
N ALA A 18 3.79 -16.17 0.03
CA ALA A 18 4.84 -15.29 -0.49
C ALA A 18 5.00 -15.39 -2.01
N ALA A 19 4.93 -16.59 -2.58
CA ALA A 19 5.02 -16.78 -4.03
C ALA A 19 3.84 -16.14 -4.79
N ALA A 20 2.64 -16.19 -4.22
CA ALA A 20 1.46 -15.55 -4.81
C ALA A 20 1.59 -14.01 -4.77
N ILE A 21 2.11 -13.46 -3.68
CA ILE A 21 2.38 -12.02 -3.53
C ILE A 21 3.44 -11.58 -4.53
N GLU A 22 4.53 -12.31 -4.66
CA GLU A 22 5.57 -12.05 -5.65
C GLU A 22 5.00 -12.03 -7.07
N ALA A 23 4.17 -13.00 -7.43
CA ALA A 23 3.52 -13.06 -8.74
C ALA A 23 2.64 -11.84 -9.01
N MET A 24 1.89 -11.36 -8.02
CA MET A 24 1.08 -10.14 -8.14
C MET A 24 1.95 -8.89 -8.36
N LEU A 25 3.04 -8.77 -7.62
CA LEU A 25 3.96 -7.62 -7.73
C LEU A 25 4.68 -7.62 -9.08
N LEU A 26 5.13 -8.78 -9.56
CA LEU A 26 5.75 -8.91 -10.88
C LEU A 26 4.77 -8.62 -12.02
N GLU A 27 3.53 -9.07 -11.92
CA GLU A 27 2.47 -8.73 -12.88
C GLU A 27 2.30 -7.22 -12.98
N ALA A 28 2.19 -6.52 -11.86
CA ALA A 28 2.04 -5.08 -11.81
C ALA A 28 3.27 -4.35 -12.36
N ALA A 29 4.48 -4.78 -12.01
CA ALA A 29 5.72 -4.20 -12.50
C ALA A 29 5.83 -4.32 -14.02
N ARG A 30 5.55 -5.47 -14.59
CA ARG A 30 5.57 -5.70 -16.04
C ARG A 30 4.56 -4.83 -16.77
N TRP A 31 3.37 -4.67 -16.19
CA TRP A 31 2.35 -3.81 -16.81
C TRP A 31 2.76 -2.34 -16.80
N VAL A 32 3.36 -1.86 -15.73
CA VAL A 32 3.87 -0.49 -15.60
C VAL A 32 5.04 -0.24 -16.55
N ASP A 33 5.96 -1.21 -16.67
CA ASP A 33 7.06 -1.16 -17.63
C ASP A 33 6.56 -1.07 -19.09
N ALA A 34 5.51 -1.80 -19.43
CA ALA A 34 4.89 -1.76 -20.75
C ALA A 34 4.30 -0.39 -21.08
N LEU A 35 3.98 0.43 -20.07
CA LEU A 35 3.54 1.83 -20.22
C LEU A 35 4.71 2.82 -20.27
N GLY A 36 5.96 2.36 -20.18
CA GLY A 36 7.16 3.20 -20.13
C GLY A 36 7.38 3.88 -18.76
N GLU A 37 6.68 3.41 -17.71
CA GLU A 37 6.83 3.89 -16.35
C GLU A 37 7.61 2.87 -15.51
N VAL A 38 8.27 3.34 -14.45
CA VAL A 38 8.97 2.47 -13.49
C VAL A 38 8.25 2.54 -12.14
N MET A 39 7.98 1.38 -11.54
CA MET A 39 7.32 1.31 -10.24
C MET A 39 8.26 0.80 -9.15
N TRP A 40 8.92 -0.32 -9.38
CA TRP A 40 9.87 -0.93 -8.44
C TRP A 40 11.10 -1.44 -9.15
N ASP A 41 12.24 -1.35 -8.47
CA ASP A 41 13.48 -2.00 -8.89
C ASP A 41 13.34 -3.53 -8.78
N THR A 42 13.99 -4.27 -9.67
CA THR A 42 14.01 -5.74 -9.65
C THR A 42 14.57 -6.31 -8.36
N GLY A 43 15.51 -5.63 -7.70
CA GLY A 43 16.05 -6.02 -6.40
C GLY A 43 15.03 -5.92 -5.27
N GLU A 44 14.08 -4.99 -5.35
CA GLU A 44 12.99 -4.85 -4.39
C GLU A 44 11.97 -5.99 -4.46
N LEU A 45 11.88 -6.66 -5.58
CA LEU A 45 10.96 -7.77 -5.83
C LEU A 45 11.66 -9.14 -5.77
N ALA A 46 12.87 -9.22 -5.21
CA ALA A 46 13.58 -10.49 -5.06
C ALA A 46 12.78 -11.45 -4.17
N SER A 47 12.68 -12.70 -4.58
CA SER A 47 11.86 -13.74 -3.94
C SER A 47 12.17 -13.93 -2.47
N ASP A 48 13.45 -13.91 -2.09
CA ASP A 48 13.93 -14.07 -0.72
C ASP A 48 13.51 -12.88 0.15
N ARG A 49 13.53 -11.67 -0.39
CA ARG A 49 13.08 -10.46 0.29
C ARG A 49 11.58 -10.49 0.55
N ILE A 50 10.78 -10.82 -0.45
CA ILE A 50 9.31 -10.93 -0.30
C ILE A 50 8.95 -12.04 0.67
N ALA A 51 9.64 -13.18 0.63
CA ALA A 51 9.44 -14.28 1.57
C ALA A 51 9.74 -13.84 3.02
N ALA A 52 10.84 -13.12 3.26
CA ALA A 52 11.21 -12.60 4.57
C ALA A 52 10.18 -11.57 5.09
N GLU A 53 9.76 -10.65 4.25
CA GLU A 53 8.75 -9.63 4.59
C GLU A 53 7.38 -10.26 4.89
N THR A 54 7.01 -11.30 4.14
CA THR A 54 5.78 -12.06 4.38
C THR A 54 5.86 -12.84 5.69
N ALA A 55 6.95 -13.51 5.96
CA ALA A 55 7.18 -14.24 7.20
C ALA A 55 7.20 -13.30 8.43
N ALA A 56 7.66 -12.06 8.25
CA ALA A 56 7.62 -11.02 9.27
C ALA A 56 6.21 -10.45 9.51
N GLY A 57 5.19 -10.91 8.78
CA GLY A 57 3.80 -10.48 8.94
C GLY A 57 3.48 -9.12 8.33
N GLN A 58 4.31 -8.63 7.42
CA GLN A 58 4.15 -7.28 6.85
C GLN A 58 3.18 -7.22 5.67
N PHE A 59 2.89 -8.33 5.01
CA PHE A 59 1.94 -8.36 3.90
C PHE A 59 0.53 -8.76 4.35
N PHE A 60 -0.45 -8.07 3.78
CA PHE A 60 -1.88 -8.36 3.92
C PHE A 60 -2.46 -8.58 2.53
N VAL A 61 -3.33 -9.57 2.42
CA VAL A 61 -3.93 -9.95 1.14
C VAL A 61 -5.41 -9.60 1.12
N ALA A 62 -5.86 -9.08 -0.01
CA ALA A 62 -7.27 -8.87 -0.30
C ALA A 62 -7.80 -10.07 -1.09
N LEU A 63 -8.93 -10.59 -0.64
CA LEU A 63 -9.61 -11.74 -1.23
C LEU A 63 -10.95 -11.30 -1.82
N VAL A 64 -11.21 -11.73 -3.04
CA VAL A 64 -12.52 -11.61 -3.71
C VAL A 64 -12.97 -13.03 -4.03
N ASP A 65 -14.12 -13.43 -3.51
CA ASP A 65 -14.64 -14.81 -3.64
C ASP A 65 -13.61 -15.89 -3.25
N GLY A 66 -12.82 -15.61 -2.21
CA GLY A 66 -11.80 -16.51 -1.69
C GLY A 66 -10.49 -16.52 -2.47
N GLU A 67 -10.36 -15.77 -3.56
CA GLU A 67 -9.16 -15.69 -4.37
C GLU A 67 -8.35 -14.42 -4.10
N ALA A 68 -7.03 -14.53 -4.10
CA ALA A 68 -6.15 -13.39 -3.89
C ALA A 68 -6.26 -12.38 -5.05
N ALA A 69 -6.79 -11.21 -4.75
CA ALA A 69 -7.06 -10.14 -5.70
C ALA A 69 -6.04 -8.99 -5.63
N GLY A 70 -5.39 -8.83 -4.49
CA GLY A 70 -4.42 -7.78 -4.25
C GLY A 70 -3.68 -7.96 -2.95
N ALA A 71 -2.71 -7.10 -2.71
CA ALA A 71 -1.91 -7.10 -1.48
C ALA A 71 -1.42 -5.70 -1.15
N ILE A 72 -1.01 -5.52 0.10
CA ILE A 72 -0.35 -4.31 0.59
C ILE A 72 0.66 -4.70 1.66
N ARG A 73 1.79 -3.99 1.70
CA ARG A 73 2.78 -4.12 2.77
C ARG A 73 2.53 -3.05 3.82
N PHE A 74 2.39 -3.47 5.06
CA PHE A 74 2.15 -2.60 6.21
C PHE A 74 3.32 -2.70 7.18
N GLN A 75 3.92 -1.57 7.54
CA GLN A 75 5.13 -1.48 8.36
C GLN A 75 4.97 -0.44 9.47
N LEU A 76 5.76 -0.61 10.54
CA LEU A 76 5.80 0.34 11.65
C LEU A 76 7.05 1.22 11.62
N GLU A 77 7.93 1.00 10.65
CA GLU A 77 9.15 1.78 10.44
C GLU A 77 9.38 2.02 8.95
N ASP A 78 9.84 3.21 8.60
CA ASP A 78 10.33 3.53 7.27
C ASP A 78 11.45 4.57 7.38
N THR A 79 12.67 4.11 7.47
CA THR A 79 13.87 4.96 7.54
C THR A 79 14.40 5.33 6.16
N LEU A 80 13.88 4.70 5.10
CA LEU A 80 14.32 4.97 3.73
C LEU A 80 13.58 6.18 3.12
N PHE A 81 12.24 6.15 3.15
CA PHE A 81 11.42 7.21 2.54
C PHE A 81 11.03 8.31 3.53
N TRP A 82 11.05 8.02 4.83
CA TRP A 82 10.68 8.94 5.90
C TRP A 82 11.76 9.08 6.99
N PRO A 83 13.05 9.29 6.62
CA PRO A 83 14.14 9.32 7.61
C PRO A 83 14.14 10.60 8.45
N ASP A 84 13.46 11.65 8.01
CA ASP A 84 13.38 12.98 8.61
C ASP A 84 12.26 13.12 9.66
N LEU A 85 11.43 12.08 9.84
CA LEU A 85 10.33 12.08 10.80
C LEU A 85 10.45 10.90 11.76
N SER A 86 9.91 11.08 12.98
CA SER A 86 9.81 9.99 13.94
C SER A 86 8.87 8.90 13.44
N ASN A 87 9.29 7.64 13.58
CA ASN A 87 8.46 6.48 13.26
C ASN A 87 7.51 6.07 14.39
N ASP A 88 7.72 6.56 15.62
CA ASP A 88 7.04 6.08 16.82
C ASP A 88 5.51 6.25 16.77
N ASN A 89 5.05 7.30 16.11
CA ASN A 89 3.62 7.62 16.01
C ASN A 89 2.98 7.26 14.68
N SER A 90 3.69 6.55 13.81
CA SER A 90 3.26 6.34 12.43
C SER A 90 3.27 4.86 12.04
N ALA A 91 2.40 4.53 11.11
CA ALA A 91 2.47 3.33 10.29
C ALA A 91 2.71 3.73 8.84
N PHE A 92 3.24 2.82 8.07
CA PHE A 92 3.65 3.05 6.68
C PHE A 92 3.14 1.92 5.80
N ILE A 93 2.65 2.28 4.62
CA ILE A 93 2.20 1.31 3.63
C ILE A 93 2.98 1.45 2.34
N HIS A 94 3.34 0.31 1.77
CA HIS A 94 4.07 0.19 0.52
C HIS A 94 3.50 -0.94 -0.34
N ARG A 95 3.87 -0.95 -1.60
CA ARG A 95 3.61 -2.06 -2.52
C ARG A 95 2.13 -2.44 -2.60
N LEU A 96 1.25 -1.44 -2.68
CA LEU A 96 -0.14 -1.64 -3.01
C LEU A 96 -0.25 -2.22 -4.42
N VAL A 97 -0.84 -3.40 -4.53
CA VAL A 97 -1.00 -4.08 -5.80
C VAL A 97 -2.40 -4.70 -5.91
N VAL A 98 -2.98 -4.62 -7.10
CA VAL A 98 -4.24 -5.28 -7.46
C VAL A 98 -4.03 -6.04 -8.76
N ARG A 99 -4.45 -7.31 -8.79
CA ARG A 99 -4.42 -8.09 -10.03
C ARG A 99 -5.30 -7.43 -11.08
N ARG A 100 -4.82 -7.36 -12.30
CA ARG A 100 -5.51 -6.65 -13.40
C ARG A 100 -6.93 -7.14 -13.63
N ARG A 101 -7.19 -8.45 -13.49
CA ARG A 101 -8.55 -9.01 -13.64
C ARG A 101 -9.56 -8.50 -12.60
N TYR A 102 -9.08 -7.92 -11.50
CA TYR A 102 -9.91 -7.31 -10.45
C TYR A 102 -9.94 -5.78 -10.52
N LYS A 103 -9.36 -5.19 -11.56
CA LYS A 103 -9.38 -3.74 -11.77
C LYS A 103 -10.81 -3.19 -11.77
N GLY A 104 -11.01 -2.07 -11.09
CA GLY A 104 -12.32 -1.40 -11.03
C GLY A 104 -13.33 -2.02 -10.08
N GLN A 105 -12.92 -3.02 -9.26
CA GLN A 105 -13.79 -3.69 -8.29
C GLN A 105 -13.62 -3.17 -6.86
N GLY A 106 -12.89 -2.07 -6.66
CA GLY A 106 -12.72 -1.43 -5.35
C GLY A 106 -11.67 -2.08 -4.44
N VAL A 107 -10.81 -2.95 -4.95
CA VAL A 107 -9.81 -3.68 -4.15
C VAL A 107 -8.76 -2.74 -3.55
N SER A 108 -8.22 -1.81 -4.35
CA SER A 108 -7.23 -0.83 -3.85
C SER A 108 -7.82 0.08 -2.78
N THR A 109 -9.03 0.56 -2.98
CA THR A 109 -9.76 1.39 -1.98
C THR A 109 -9.99 0.60 -0.70
N ALA A 110 -10.39 -0.67 -0.79
CA ALA A 110 -10.58 -1.54 0.37
C ALA A 110 -9.28 -1.75 1.15
N LEU A 111 -8.16 -2.00 0.47
CA LEU A 111 -6.85 -2.15 1.10
C LEU A 111 -6.40 -0.88 1.81
N LEU A 112 -6.58 0.28 1.20
CA LEU A 112 -6.22 1.57 1.80
C LEU A 112 -7.08 1.89 3.02
N ARG A 113 -8.39 1.70 2.94
CA ARG A 113 -9.31 1.92 4.08
C ARG A 113 -9.03 0.96 5.23
N TRP A 114 -8.77 -0.31 4.90
CA TRP A 114 -8.35 -1.30 5.90
C TRP A 114 -7.06 -0.87 6.60
N SER A 115 -6.08 -0.38 5.86
CA SER A 115 -4.80 0.10 6.43
C SER A 115 -4.99 1.27 7.38
N ILE A 116 -5.90 2.20 7.05
CA ILE A 116 -6.27 3.32 7.92
C ILE A 116 -6.86 2.79 9.24
N ASP A 117 -7.82 1.89 9.17
CA ASP A 117 -8.46 1.33 10.35
C ASP A 117 -7.48 0.50 11.19
N HIS A 118 -6.62 -0.27 10.55
CA HIS A 118 -5.59 -1.06 11.22
C HIS A 118 -4.58 -0.17 11.97
N ALA A 119 -4.12 0.91 11.34
CA ALA A 119 -3.23 1.89 11.97
C ALA A 119 -3.89 2.57 13.19
N ARG A 120 -5.18 2.88 13.11
CA ARG A 120 -5.94 3.37 14.27
C ARG A 120 -5.98 2.36 15.42
N THR A 121 -6.25 1.10 15.11
CA THR A 121 -6.27 0.01 16.09
C THR A 121 -4.94 -0.12 16.84
N LEU A 122 -3.83 0.16 16.16
CA LEU A 122 -2.49 0.16 16.74
C LEU A 122 -2.15 1.45 17.51
N GLY A 123 -3.09 2.40 17.61
CA GLY A 123 -2.90 3.66 18.34
C GLY A 123 -1.99 4.65 17.64
N LYS A 124 -1.76 4.51 16.34
CA LYS A 124 -0.90 5.42 15.57
C LYS A 124 -1.61 6.75 15.30
N SER A 125 -0.82 7.81 15.17
CA SER A 125 -1.31 9.15 14.86
C SER A 125 -1.40 9.42 13.35
N TYR A 126 -0.58 8.73 12.57
CA TYR A 126 -0.50 8.89 11.12
C TYR A 126 -0.33 7.55 10.41
N LEU A 127 -0.95 7.45 9.26
CA LEU A 127 -0.62 6.46 8.24
C LEU A 127 0.06 7.21 7.09
N ARG A 128 1.24 6.77 6.67
CA ARG A 128 2.06 7.43 5.65
C ARG A 128 2.33 6.51 4.48
N LEU A 129 2.44 7.11 3.31
CA LEU A 129 2.80 6.43 2.07
C LEU A 129 3.55 7.37 1.15
N ASP A 130 4.14 6.81 0.13
CA ASP A 130 4.77 7.56 -0.95
C ASP A 130 4.48 6.88 -2.29
N CYS A 131 4.61 7.64 -3.35
CA CYS A 131 4.58 7.12 -4.71
C CYS A 131 5.48 7.97 -5.61
N ASP A 132 5.87 7.39 -6.75
CA ASP A 132 6.64 8.15 -7.73
C ASP A 132 5.85 9.37 -8.20
N LYS A 133 6.53 10.51 -8.29
CA LYS A 133 5.95 11.78 -8.73
C LYS A 133 5.29 11.68 -10.11
N SER A 134 5.74 10.78 -10.97
CA SER A 134 5.20 10.60 -12.31
C SER A 134 3.86 9.83 -12.37
N ARG A 135 3.27 9.53 -11.22
CA ARG A 135 2.05 8.72 -11.11
C ARG A 135 0.82 9.53 -10.67
N PRO A 136 0.31 10.48 -11.48
CA PRO A 136 -0.78 11.37 -11.08
C PRO A 136 -2.10 10.66 -10.76
N LYS A 137 -2.39 9.53 -11.41
CA LYS A 137 -3.60 8.74 -11.12
C LYS A 137 -3.56 8.10 -9.74
N LEU A 138 -2.38 7.66 -9.31
CA LEU A 138 -2.17 7.08 -8.00
C LEU A 138 -2.26 8.16 -6.91
N MET A 139 -1.67 9.31 -7.16
CA MET A 139 -1.78 10.49 -6.29
C MET A 139 -3.24 10.91 -6.11
N ALA A 140 -4.01 10.98 -7.20
CA ALA A 140 -5.43 11.31 -7.16
C ALA A 140 -6.26 10.30 -6.35
N LEU A 141 -5.92 9.00 -6.41
CA LEU A 141 -6.55 7.97 -5.60
C LEU A 141 -6.32 8.21 -4.10
N TYR A 142 -5.10 8.51 -3.71
CA TYR A 142 -4.77 8.78 -2.31
C TYR A 142 -5.50 10.02 -1.79
N GLU A 143 -5.50 11.09 -2.55
CA GLU A 143 -6.18 12.33 -2.20
C GLU A 143 -7.70 12.12 -2.07
N LYS A 144 -8.30 11.35 -2.97
CA LYS A 144 -9.72 11.01 -2.92
C LYS A 144 -10.10 10.25 -1.65
N ILE A 145 -9.23 9.39 -1.14
CA ILE A 145 -9.46 8.63 0.09
C ILE A 145 -9.31 9.51 1.33
N GLY A 146 -8.53 10.58 1.25
CA GLY A 146 -8.34 11.55 2.32
C GLY A 146 -6.89 11.71 2.76
N PHE A 147 -5.94 11.07 2.07
CA PHE A 147 -4.52 11.35 2.31
C PHE A 147 -4.18 12.78 1.88
N GLN A 148 -3.34 13.41 2.67
CA GLN A 148 -2.90 14.79 2.46
C GLN A 148 -1.46 14.79 1.95
N PHE A 149 -1.18 15.59 0.92
CA PHE A 149 0.17 15.78 0.43
C PHE A 149 1.05 16.37 1.54
N HIS A 150 2.19 15.75 1.77
CA HIS A 150 3.16 16.19 2.76
C HIS A 150 4.35 16.89 2.11
N SER A 151 5.03 16.24 1.19
CA SER A 151 6.25 16.77 0.58
C SER A 151 6.71 15.91 -0.60
N PHE A 152 7.64 16.46 -1.37
CA PHE A 152 8.47 15.68 -2.28
C PHE A 152 9.78 15.28 -1.61
N ARG A 153 10.36 14.16 -2.03
CA ARG A 153 11.68 13.73 -1.56
C ARG A 153 12.41 12.91 -2.62
N GLN A 154 13.71 13.20 -2.76
CA GLN A 154 14.62 12.37 -3.54
C GLN A 154 15.14 11.24 -2.67
N VAL A 155 14.95 9.98 -3.08
CA VAL A 155 15.42 8.78 -2.40
C VAL A 155 16.15 7.91 -3.43
N GLY A 156 17.48 7.97 -3.44
CA GLY A 156 18.27 7.32 -4.48
C GLY A 156 17.81 7.74 -5.88
N PRO A 157 17.45 6.81 -6.77
CA PRO A 157 16.97 7.11 -8.11
C PRO A 157 15.50 7.60 -8.15
N TYR A 158 14.78 7.53 -7.01
CA TYR A 158 13.35 7.84 -6.95
C TYR A 158 13.10 9.27 -6.50
N PHE A 159 12.22 9.97 -7.19
CA PHE A 159 11.65 11.22 -6.72
C PHE A 159 10.18 11.00 -6.39
N VAL A 160 9.87 10.98 -5.09
CA VAL A 160 8.57 10.57 -4.59
C VAL A 160 7.76 11.72 -4.03
N ALA A 161 6.44 11.60 -4.17
CA ALA A 161 5.45 12.39 -3.46
C ALA A 161 5.05 11.63 -2.19
N ARG A 162 5.18 12.28 -1.05
CA ARG A 162 4.84 11.70 0.26
C ARG A 162 3.50 12.21 0.72
N TYR A 163 2.68 11.29 1.22
CA TYR A 163 1.33 11.56 1.72
C TYR A 163 1.15 11.03 3.13
N GLU A 164 0.29 11.67 3.90
CA GLU A 164 -0.08 11.22 5.24
C GLU A 164 -1.58 11.32 5.47
N TYR A 165 -2.09 10.41 6.29
CA TYR A 165 -3.47 10.39 6.75
C TYR A 165 -3.49 10.57 8.26
N PRO A 166 -4.06 11.68 8.79
CA PRO A 166 -4.20 11.89 10.24
C PRO A 166 -5.22 10.91 10.81
N LEU A 167 -4.83 10.16 11.84
CA LEU A 167 -5.66 9.10 12.43
C LEU A 167 -6.39 9.53 13.71
N ARG A 168 -5.92 10.60 14.35
CA ARG A 168 -6.58 11.13 15.53
C ARG A 168 -7.74 12.00 15.09
N ASP A 169 -8.93 11.69 15.59
CA ASP A 169 -10.04 12.61 15.51
C ASP A 169 -9.65 13.90 16.23
N SER A 170 -9.96 15.03 15.60
CA SER A 170 -9.88 16.33 16.29
C SER A 170 -10.76 16.21 17.53
N ILE A 171 -10.15 16.15 18.72
CA ILE A 171 -10.90 16.24 19.97
C ILE A 171 -11.50 17.64 19.96
N THR A 172 -12.79 17.72 19.66
CA THR A 172 -13.53 18.94 19.88
C THR A 172 -13.60 19.10 21.40
N ILE A 173 -12.71 19.92 21.94
CA ILE A 173 -12.81 20.36 23.33
C ILE A 173 -14.01 21.28 23.34
N SER A 174 -15.14 20.77 23.82
CA SER A 174 -16.32 21.57 24.17
C SER A 174 -16.14 22.20 25.54
#